data_5f7d1560cd86786bd556c49e216caaaa
#
_entry.id   5f7d1560cd86786bd556c49e216caaaa
#
_cell.length_a   1.000
_cell.length_b   1.000
_cell.length_c   1.000
_cell.angle_alpha   90.00
_cell.angle_beta   90.00
_cell.angle_gamma   90.00
#
_symmetry.space_group_name_H-M   'P 1'
#
loop_
_entity.id
_entity.type
_entity.pdbx_description
1 polymer ?
#
loop_
_entity_poly.entity_id
_entity_poly.type
_entity_poly.pdbx_seq_one_letter_code
_entity_poly.pdbx_strand_id
1 'polypeptide(L)'
;PSLVIIDGIADLVSDVNNIEETNAVVQKLMEWSAKYNCHIINVIHNNYGTAKMTGHLGSFLEKKCETHIELEANTVNKEWITVKCKRSRGYAFETFSFKVNELGLPIMVENLYDPLK
;
A
#
# COMPACT_ATOMS: atom_id res chain seq x y z
N PRO A 1 18.73 2.11 -9.40
CA PRO A 1 18.35 1.47 -8.13
C PRO A 1 17.50 0.24 -8.35
N SER A 2 17.57 -0.73 -7.43
CA SER A 2 16.71 -1.94 -7.48
C SER A 2 15.34 -1.70 -6.85
N LEU A 3 15.26 -0.76 -5.94
CA LEU A 3 14.05 -0.44 -5.18
C LEU A 3 13.90 1.07 -5.06
N VAL A 4 12.69 1.56 -5.33
CA VAL A 4 12.33 2.96 -5.14
C VAL A 4 11.08 3.01 -4.26
N ILE A 5 11.09 3.85 -3.24
CA ILE A 5 9.95 4.05 -2.36
C ILE A 5 9.49 5.50 -2.50
N ILE A 6 8.21 5.70 -2.81
CA ILE A 6 7.60 7.02 -2.93
C ILE A 6 6.56 7.18 -1.83
N ASP A 7 6.92 7.95 -0.82
CA ASP A 7 6.05 8.23 0.32
C ASP A 7 5.82 9.75 0.41
N GLY A 8 4.76 10.27 -0.13
CA GLY A 8 3.59 9.59 -0.69
C GLY A 8 3.40 10.03 -2.13
N ILE A 9 2.85 9.14 -2.89
CA ILE A 9 2.66 9.36 -4.33
C ILE A 9 1.72 10.53 -4.63
N ALA A 10 0.77 10.84 -3.76
CA ALA A 10 -0.14 11.96 -3.93
C ALA A 10 0.58 13.33 -4.00
N ASP A 11 1.79 13.42 -3.45
CA ASP A 11 2.59 14.65 -3.49
C ASP A 11 3.15 14.95 -4.88
N LEU A 12 3.11 13.98 -5.79
CA LEU A 12 3.57 14.16 -7.18
C LEU A 12 2.47 14.75 -8.09
N VAL A 13 1.27 14.93 -7.59
CA VAL A 13 0.17 15.53 -8.33
C VAL A 13 -0.38 16.74 -7.58
N SER A 14 -0.89 17.73 -8.31
CA SER A 14 -1.53 18.90 -7.71
C SER A 14 -2.96 18.60 -7.27
N ASP A 15 -3.63 17.67 -7.96
CA ASP A 15 -5.00 17.26 -7.68
C ASP A 15 -5.15 15.75 -7.94
N VAL A 16 -5.43 14.99 -6.87
CA VAL A 16 -5.62 13.53 -6.95
C VAL A 16 -6.82 13.11 -7.78
N ASN A 17 -7.72 14.04 -8.10
CA ASN A 17 -8.87 13.80 -8.95
C ASN A 17 -8.68 14.26 -10.40
N ASN A 18 -7.56 14.89 -10.73
CA ASN A 18 -7.25 15.27 -12.11
C ASN A 18 -6.87 14.03 -12.90
N ILE A 19 -7.71 13.65 -13.85
CA ILE A 19 -7.55 12.40 -14.60
C ILE A 19 -6.28 12.41 -15.46
N GLU A 20 -6.00 13.49 -16.16
CA GLU A 20 -4.82 13.58 -17.04
C GLU A 20 -3.53 13.53 -16.25
N GLU A 21 -3.45 14.28 -15.17
CA GLU A 21 -2.24 14.35 -14.32
C GLU A 21 -1.98 13.03 -13.62
N THR A 22 -3.02 12.40 -13.05
CA THR A 22 -2.87 11.12 -12.36
C THR A 22 -2.51 9.98 -13.30
N ASN A 23 -3.11 9.95 -14.48
CA ASN A 23 -2.75 8.97 -15.51
C ASN A 23 -1.30 9.14 -15.95
N ALA A 24 -0.84 10.37 -16.13
CA ALA A 24 0.55 10.65 -16.52
C ALA A 24 1.54 10.16 -15.48
N VAL A 25 1.26 10.38 -14.20
CA VAL A 25 2.12 9.91 -13.09
C VAL A 25 2.20 8.39 -13.07
N VAL A 26 1.06 7.71 -13.12
CA VAL A 26 1.03 6.24 -13.09
C VAL A 26 1.72 5.63 -14.29
N GLN A 27 1.51 6.19 -15.49
CA GLN A 27 2.21 5.75 -16.70
C GLN A 27 3.72 5.93 -16.55
N LYS A 28 4.16 7.03 -15.94
CA LYS A 28 5.58 7.28 -15.70
C LYS A 28 6.19 6.27 -14.74
N LEU A 29 5.47 5.89 -13.69
CA LEU A 29 5.91 4.84 -12.77
C LEU A 29 6.09 3.50 -13.48
N MET A 30 5.15 3.13 -14.34
CA MET A 30 5.24 1.90 -15.13
C MET A 30 6.44 1.93 -16.07
N GLU A 31 6.66 3.06 -16.75
CA GLU A 31 7.78 3.27 -17.63
C GLU A 31 9.12 3.13 -16.89
N TRP A 32 9.25 3.78 -15.74
CA TRP A 32 10.46 3.72 -14.93
C TRP A 32 10.75 2.32 -14.39
N SER A 33 9.73 1.59 -13.93
CA SER A 33 9.95 0.25 -13.42
C SER A 33 10.47 -0.68 -14.51
N ALA A 34 9.98 -0.55 -15.73
CA ALA A 34 10.44 -1.32 -16.87
C ALA A 34 11.83 -0.87 -17.35
N LYS A 35 12.01 0.44 -17.53
CA LYS A 35 13.25 1.02 -18.08
C LYS A 35 14.45 0.76 -17.18
N TYR A 36 14.29 0.94 -15.89
CA TYR A 36 15.38 0.81 -14.91
C TYR A 36 15.40 -0.54 -14.21
N ASN A 37 14.50 -1.45 -14.57
CA ASN A 37 14.37 -2.77 -13.95
C ASN A 37 14.37 -2.67 -12.43
N CYS A 38 13.49 -1.81 -11.90
CA CYS A 38 13.38 -1.57 -10.46
C CYS A 38 11.97 -1.86 -9.98
N HIS A 39 11.88 -2.18 -8.69
CA HIS A 39 10.60 -2.28 -8.00
C HIS A 39 10.25 -0.93 -7.39
N ILE A 40 9.01 -0.49 -7.58
CA ILE A 40 8.52 0.78 -7.03
C ILE A 40 7.42 0.50 -6.02
N ILE A 41 7.61 0.99 -4.79
CA ILE A 41 6.61 0.94 -3.73
C ILE A 41 6.04 2.34 -3.58
N ASN A 42 4.72 2.47 -3.74
CA ASN A 42 4.01 3.72 -3.54
C ASN A 42 3.21 3.69 -2.24
N VAL A 43 3.27 4.76 -1.48
CA VAL A 43 2.47 4.93 -0.28
C VAL A 43 1.36 5.95 -0.57
N ILE A 44 0.13 5.58 -0.28
CA ILE A 44 -1.04 6.44 -0.46
C ILE A 44 -2.03 6.20 0.68
N HIS A 45 -2.66 7.27 1.15
CA HIS A 45 -3.68 7.18 2.20
C HIS A 45 -5.02 6.77 1.62
N ASN A 46 -5.80 6.02 2.40
CA ASN A 46 -7.20 5.77 2.08
C ASN A 46 -8.04 7.04 2.33
N ASN A 47 -9.19 7.13 1.70
CA ASN A 47 -10.18 8.14 2.03
C ASN A 47 -10.64 7.94 3.49
N TYR A 48 -10.85 9.04 4.19
CA TYR A 48 -11.30 8.99 5.57
C TYR A 48 -12.61 8.18 5.69
N GLY A 49 -12.60 7.20 6.61
CA GLY A 49 -13.77 6.38 6.87
C GLY A 49 -14.10 5.32 5.81
N THR A 50 -13.24 5.12 4.82
CA THR A 50 -13.44 4.13 3.76
C THR A 50 -12.20 3.27 3.56
N ALA A 51 -12.37 2.12 2.90
CA ALA A 51 -11.26 1.25 2.49
C ALA A 51 -10.72 1.59 1.09
N LYS A 52 -11.10 2.75 0.53
CA LYS A 52 -10.66 3.17 -0.80
C LYS A 52 -9.51 4.15 -0.71
N MET A 53 -8.51 3.97 -1.55
CA MET A 53 -7.43 4.91 -1.73
C MET A 53 -7.95 6.25 -2.27
N THR A 54 -7.23 7.32 -1.97
CA THR A 54 -7.65 8.68 -2.25
C THR A 54 -7.76 8.98 -3.75
N GLY A 55 -8.95 9.41 -4.17
CA GLY A 55 -9.23 10.02 -5.46
C GLY A 55 -9.04 9.11 -6.68
N HIS A 56 -8.98 9.73 -7.85
CA HIS A 56 -8.74 9.04 -9.11
C HIS A 56 -7.34 8.41 -9.15
N LEU A 57 -6.37 9.06 -8.51
CA LEU A 57 -5.01 8.51 -8.39
C LEU A 57 -5.04 7.14 -7.71
N GLY A 58 -5.75 7.02 -6.59
CA GLY A 58 -5.90 5.75 -5.89
C GLY A 58 -6.55 4.68 -6.74
N SER A 59 -7.65 5.02 -7.42
CA SER A 59 -8.36 4.09 -8.29
C SER A 59 -7.50 3.60 -9.45
N PHE A 60 -6.71 4.48 -10.04
CA PHE A 60 -5.85 4.13 -11.18
C PHE A 60 -4.64 3.29 -10.74
N LEU A 61 -4.04 3.62 -9.60
CA LEU A 61 -2.97 2.81 -9.01
C LEU A 61 -3.45 1.39 -8.70
N GLU A 62 -4.64 1.25 -8.13
CA GLU A 62 -5.22 -0.05 -7.81
C GLU A 62 -5.37 -0.93 -9.05
N LYS A 63 -5.75 -0.35 -10.19
CA LYS A 63 -5.88 -1.08 -11.45
C LYS A 63 -4.55 -1.51 -12.04
N LYS A 64 -3.48 -0.76 -11.79
CA LYS A 64 -2.19 -0.95 -12.45
C LYS A 64 -1.12 -1.59 -11.58
N CYS A 65 -1.25 -1.54 -10.26
CA CYS A 65 -0.26 -2.15 -9.37
C CYS A 65 -0.29 -3.68 -9.44
N GLU A 66 0.84 -4.29 -9.14
CA GLU A 66 0.91 -5.74 -9.01
C GLU A 66 0.26 -6.21 -7.72
N THR A 67 0.57 -5.54 -6.62
CA THR A 67 0.07 -5.89 -5.30
C THR A 67 -0.38 -4.65 -4.55
N HIS A 68 -1.59 -4.72 -4.02
CA HIS A 68 -2.16 -3.69 -3.15
C HIS A 68 -2.17 -4.21 -1.71
N ILE A 69 -1.37 -3.59 -0.86
CA ILE A 69 -1.25 -3.92 0.55
C ILE A 69 -1.94 -2.83 1.37
N GLU A 70 -2.81 -3.23 2.27
CA GLU A 70 -3.51 -2.31 3.17
C GLU A 70 -3.01 -2.51 4.60
N LEU A 71 -2.70 -1.39 5.25
CA LEU A 71 -2.37 -1.36 6.67
C LEU A 71 -3.49 -0.65 7.42
N GLU A 72 -3.95 -1.27 8.51
CA GLU A 72 -4.99 -0.68 9.34
C GLU A 72 -4.71 -0.94 10.81
N ALA A 73 -5.20 -0.05 11.68
CA ALA A 73 -5.15 -0.27 13.11
C ALA A 73 -6.01 -1.49 13.47
N ASN A 74 -5.47 -2.38 14.29
CA ASN A 74 -6.22 -3.54 14.75
C ASN A 74 -7.38 -3.08 15.66
N THR A 75 -8.56 -3.64 15.46
CA THR A 75 -9.75 -3.23 16.19
C THR A 75 -9.80 -3.75 17.62
N VAL A 76 -9.14 -4.86 17.89
CA VAL A 76 -9.11 -5.50 19.21
C VAL A 76 -7.94 -4.98 20.03
N ASN A 77 -6.75 -4.90 19.44
CA ASN A 77 -5.57 -4.38 20.10
C ASN A 77 -5.02 -3.20 19.29
N LYS A 78 -5.21 -1.99 19.80
CA LYS A 78 -4.86 -0.75 19.12
C LYS A 78 -3.36 -0.53 18.91
N GLU A 79 -2.51 -1.26 19.62
CA GLU A 79 -1.06 -1.21 19.42
C GLU A 79 -0.61 -2.04 18.20
N TRP A 80 -1.47 -2.90 17.70
CA TRP A 80 -1.17 -3.75 16.55
C TRP A 80 -1.59 -3.08 15.24
N ILE A 81 -0.81 -3.34 14.22
CA ILE A 81 -1.11 -2.93 12.85
C ILE A 81 -1.36 -4.19 12.03
N THR A 82 -2.53 -4.27 11.43
CA THR A 82 -2.92 -5.40 10.60
C THR A 82 -2.55 -5.12 9.15
N VAL A 83 -1.89 -6.09 8.52
CA VAL A 83 -1.44 -6.02 7.13
C VAL A 83 -2.25 -7.01 6.30
N LYS A 84 -2.95 -6.49 5.30
CA LYS A 84 -3.82 -7.28 4.43
C LYS A 84 -3.36 -7.19 2.98
N CYS A 85 -3.42 -8.30 2.27
CA CYS A 85 -3.31 -8.32 0.82
C CYS A 85 -4.69 -8.03 0.23
N LYS A 86 -4.92 -6.79 -0.22
CA LYS A 86 -6.20 -6.41 -0.84
C LYS A 86 -6.33 -6.98 -2.24
N ARG A 87 -5.22 -7.05 -2.95
CA ARG A 87 -5.16 -7.57 -4.31
C ARG A 87 -3.73 -7.94 -4.66
N SER A 88 -3.55 -9.03 -5.39
CA SER A 88 -2.27 -9.40 -5.97
C SER A 88 -2.51 -10.08 -7.30
N ARG A 89 -1.66 -9.79 -8.28
CA ARG A 89 -1.65 -10.51 -9.56
C ARG A 89 -0.99 -11.88 -9.43
N GLY A 90 -0.13 -12.03 -8.43
CA GLY A 90 0.47 -13.31 -8.06
C GLY A 90 -0.32 -13.96 -6.92
N TYR A 91 0.40 -14.65 -6.05
CA TYR A 91 -0.22 -15.26 -4.87
C TYR A 91 -0.45 -14.21 -3.78
N ALA A 92 -1.66 -14.23 -3.21
CA ALA A 92 -1.95 -13.42 -2.04
C ALA A 92 -1.25 -14.02 -0.81
N PHE A 93 -0.71 -13.14 0.04
CA PHE A 93 -0.20 -13.55 1.35
C PHE A 93 -1.31 -13.54 2.39
N GLU A 94 -1.15 -14.31 3.46
CA GLU A 94 -2.10 -14.33 4.58
C GLU A 94 -2.00 -13.04 5.40
N THR A 95 -3.13 -12.56 5.89
CA THR A 95 -3.20 -11.42 6.81
C THR A 95 -2.34 -11.68 8.04
N PHE A 96 -1.54 -10.70 8.43
CA PHE A 96 -0.74 -10.77 9.63
C PHE A 96 -0.76 -9.43 10.37
N SER A 97 -0.26 -9.42 11.59
CA SER A 97 -0.16 -8.20 12.39
C SER A 97 1.26 -8.02 12.93
N PHE A 98 1.64 -6.78 13.14
CA PHE A 98 2.88 -6.42 13.80
C PHE A 98 2.63 -5.27 14.79
N LYS A 99 3.57 -5.06 15.67
CA LYS A 99 3.62 -3.89 16.54
C LYS A 99 5.00 -3.26 16.50
N VAL A 100 5.10 -2.01 16.88
CA VAL A 100 6.38 -1.32 16.99
C VAL A 100 6.86 -1.45 18.43
N ASN A 101 8.07 -1.94 18.62
CA ASN A 101 8.64 -2.14 19.95
C ASN A 101 9.21 -0.83 20.52
N GLU A 102 9.78 -0.88 21.72
CA GLU A 102 10.35 0.27 22.42
C GLU A 102 11.49 0.94 21.65
N LEU A 103 12.19 0.18 20.79
CA LEU A 103 13.28 0.69 19.96
C LEU A 103 12.79 1.30 18.62
N GLY A 104 11.49 1.30 18.39
CA GLY A 104 10.92 1.79 17.13
C GLY A 104 10.97 0.79 15.99
N LEU A 105 11.20 -0.48 16.27
CA LEU A 105 11.31 -1.53 15.26
C LEU A 105 10.02 -2.36 15.19
N PRO A 106 9.59 -2.75 13.99
CA PRO A 106 8.43 -3.62 13.84
C PRO A 106 8.78 -5.05 14.27
N ILE A 107 7.88 -5.66 15.03
CA ILE A 107 7.98 -7.07 15.42
C ILE A 107 6.67 -7.77 15.13
N MET A 108 6.74 -8.99 14.64
CA MET A 108 5.58 -9.82 14.35
C MET A 108 4.83 -10.12 15.64
N VAL A 109 3.49 -10.08 15.55
CA VAL A 109 2.61 -10.51 16.63
C VAL A 109 1.98 -11.83 16.22
N GLU A 110 2.07 -12.83 17.08
CA GLU A 110 1.36 -14.06 16.85
C GLU A 110 -0.13 -13.84 17.09
N ASN A 111 -0.92 -14.20 16.10
CA ASN A 111 -2.36 -14.24 16.25
C ASN A 111 -2.71 -15.55 16.97
N LEU A 112 -2.71 -15.50 18.30
CA LEU A 112 -2.95 -16.66 19.15
C LEU A 112 -4.38 -17.20 19.02
N TYR A 113 -5.26 -16.49 18.31
CA TYR A 113 -6.66 -16.86 18.18
C TYR A 113 -7.10 -16.80 16.72
N ASP A 114 -6.71 -17.83 15.97
CA ASP A 114 -7.30 -18.10 14.67
C ASP A 114 -7.77 -19.56 14.66
N PRO A 115 -9.08 -19.80 14.80
CA PRO A 115 -9.60 -21.16 14.83
C PRO A 115 -9.45 -21.91 13.49
N LEU A 116 -9.03 -21.20 12.44
CA LEU A 116 -8.83 -21.77 11.10
C LEU A 116 -7.39 -22.14 10.81
N LYS A 117 -6.50 -21.86 11.72
CA LYS A 117 -5.11 -22.29 11.62
C LYS A 117 -4.86 -23.64 12.25
#